data_05fb36b4793f2f29bf323fbd498d82a3
#
_entry.id   05fb36b4793f2f29bf323fbd498d82a3
#
_cell.length_a   1.000
_cell.length_b   1.000
_cell.length_c   1.000
_cell.angle_alpha   90.00
_cell.angle_beta   90.00
_cell.angle_gamma   90.00
#
_symmetry.space_group_name_H-M   'P 1'
#
loop_
_entity.id
_entity.type
_entity.pdbx_description
1 polymer ?
#
loop_
_entity_poly.entity_id
_entity_poly.type
_entity_poly.pdbx_seq_one_letter_code
_entity_poly.pdbx_strand_id
1 'polypeptide(L)'
;LLINRGIEPYKGSWALPGGFMKIDETAEQGALRELQEETGVKDIYIEQLQAFTAVDRDPRERVMTIAFMAFVRQEKYGVIAGDDAAKAQWFPVNSLPQLAFDHKEIITRALDKLRWKMTYEPLAFHLLNKTFTISQLQTIYEVVFDKRFDRRNFHKKLTSLGYIIPTEEQQKTIGRPSTLYTFDERKYREVAENRNIF
;
A
#
# COMPACT_ATOMS: atom_id res chain seq x y z
N LEU A 1 -0.79 2.46 -7.95
CA LEU A 1 -1.09 2.06 -9.33
C LEU A 1 -2.35 2.77 -9.78
N LEU A 2 -2.32 3.41 -10.95
CA LEU A 2 -3.46 4.06 -11.59
C LEU A 2 -3.55 3.63 -13.06
N ILE A 3 -4.75 3.74 -13.61
CA ILE A 3 -5.01 3.57 -15.04
C ILE A 3 -5.42 4.91 -15.65
N ASN A 4 -5.14 5.10 -16.94
CA ASN A 4 -5.66 6.23 -17.71
C ASN A 4 -6.96 5.79 -18.40
N ARG A 5 -8.04 6.51 -18.15
CA ARG A 5 -9.37 6.14 -18.67
C ARG A 5 -9.45 6.33 -20.20
N GLY A 6 -9.85 5.28 -20.90
CA GLY A 6 -10.09 5.31 -22.35
C GLY A 6 -11.46 5.84 -22.75
N ILE A 7 -12.44 5.85 -21.80
CA ILE A 7 -13.88 6.12 -22.07
C ILE A 7 -14.43 7.23 -21.16
N GLU A 8 -15.56 7.83 -21.59
CA GLU A 8 -16.33 8.77 -20.76
C GLU A 8 -17.09 8.05 -19.62
N PRO A 9 -17.37 8.73 -18.50
CA PRO A 9 -16.93 10.08 -18.16
C PRO A 9 -15.45 10.11 -17.75
N TYR A 10 -14.86 11.29 -17.75
CA TYR A 10 -13.46 11.52 -17.37
C TYR A 10 -12.42 10.85 -18.30
N LYS A 11 -12.73 10.71 -19.59
CA LYS A 11 -11.77 10.21 -20.59
C LYS A 11 -10.45 11.00 -20.53
N GLY A 12 -9.32 10.26 -20.52
CA GLY A 12 -7.99 10.83 -20.39
C GLY A 12 -7.54 11.15 -18.95
N SER A 13 -8.45 11.12 -17.96
CA SER A 13 -8.09 11.26 -16.55
C SER A 13 -7.56 9.95 -15.97
N TRP A 14 -6.81 10.06 -14.88
CA TRP A 14 -6.31 8.89 -14.15
C TRP A 14 -7.33 8.41 -13.12
N ALA A 15 -7.40 7.10 -12.92
CA ALA A 15 -8.34 6.46 -12.00
C ALA A 15 -7.68 5.28 -11.27
N LEU A 16 -8.27 4.86 -10.17
CA LEU A 16 -7.98 3.56 -9.59
C LEU A 16 -8.50 2.47 -10.53
N PRO A 17 -7.79 1.34 -10.69
CA PRO A 17 -8.31 0.18 -11.40
C PRO A 17 -9.63 -0.29 -10.79
N GLY A 18 -10.57 -0.71 -11.63
CA GLY A 18 -11.85 -1.25 -11.18
C GLY A 18 -13.00 -1.02 -12.14
N GLY A 19 -14.03 -1.84 -11.99
CA GLY A 19 -15.23 -1.83 -12.82
C GLY A 19 -16.45 -2.35 -12.07
N PHE A 20 -17.46 -2.76 -12.82
CA PHE A 20 -18.69 -3.30 -12.28
C PHE A 20 -18.54 -4.80 -11.97
N MET A 21 -19.02 -5.16 -10.77
CA MET A 21 -19.09 -6.55 -10.34
C MET A 21 -20.10 -7.33 -11.19
N LYS A 22 -19.73 -8.52 -11.63
CA LYS A 22 -20.61 -9.45 -12.33
C LYS A 22 -21.56 -10.13 -11.33
N ILE A 23 -22.66 -10.68 -11.85
CA ILE A 23 -23.71 -11.27 -11.01
C ILE A 23 -23.26 -12.56 -10.31
N ASP A 24 -22.26 -13.21 -10.84
CA ASP A 24 -21.73 -14.52 -10.40
C ASP A 24 -20.36 -14.42 -9.69
N GLU A 25 -19.94 -13.22 -9.32
CA GLU A 25 -18.67 -13.00 -8.63
C GLU A 25 -18.84 -12.24 -7.29
N THR A 26 -17.95 -12.51 -6.33
CA THR A 26 -17.85 -11.70 -5.11
C THR A 26 -17.15 -10.37 -5.40
N ALA A 27 -17.25 -9.43 -4.47
CA ALA A 27 -16.57 -8.13 -4.59
C ALA A 27 -15.04 -8.29 -4.71
N GLU A 28 -14.45 -9.23 -3.97
CA GLU A 28 -13.03 -9.57 -4.04
C GLU A 28 -12.65 -10.13 -5.42
N GLN A 29 -13.46 -11.04 -5.94
CA GLN A 29 -13.24 -11.64 -7.26
C GLN A 29 -13.32 -10.59 -8.36
N GLY A 30 -14.33 -9.72 -8.32
CA GLY A 30 -14.47 -8.61 -9.25
C GLY A 30 -13.29 -7.65 -9.19
N ALA A 31 -12.85 -7.26 -8.00
CA ALA A 31 -11.70 -6.37 -7.82
C ALA A 31 -10.39 -6.99 -8.37
N LEU A 32 -10.15 -8.28 -8.13
CA LEU A 32 -8.97 -8.99 -8.66
C LEU A 32 -9.03 -9.16 -10.17
N ARG A 33 -10.20 -9.46 -10.73
CA ARG A 33 -10.41 -9.57 -12.17
C ARG A 33 -10.12 -8.24 -12.87
N GLU A 34 -10.77 -7.16 -12.44
CA GLU A 34 -10.59 -5.81 -13.00
C GLU A 34 -9.12 -5.36 -12.90
N LEU A 35 -8.48 -5.59 -11.74
CA LEU A 35 -7.06 -5.27 -11.57
C LEU A 35 -6.20 -6.01 -12.58
N GLN A 36 -6.45 -7.31 -12.80
CA GLN A 36 -5.70 -8.10 -13.77
C GLN A 36 -5.99 -7.65 -15.20
N GLU A 37 -7.25 -7.42 -15.56
CA GLU A 37 -7.67 -7.00 -16.91
C GLU A 37 -7.07 -5.64 -17.28
N GLU A 38 -7.08 -4.67 -16.37
CA GLU A 38 -6.62 -3.30 -16.61
C GLU A 38 -5.12 -3.08 -16.42
N THR A 39 -4.44 -3.90 -15.62
CA THR A 39 -3.04 -3.63 -15.23
C THR A 39 -2.09 -4.82 -15.38
N GLY A 40 -2.60 -6.02 -15.64
CA GLY A 40 -1.83 -7.26 -15.66
C GLY A 40 -1.38 -7.76 -14.27
N VAL A 41 -1.69 -7.04 -13.19
CA VAL A 41 -1.34 -7.45 -11.82
C VAL A 41 -2.27 -8.56 -11.35
N LYS A 42 -1.70 -9.67 -10.88
CA LYS A 42 -2.43 -10.86 -10.41
C LYS A 42 -1.72 -11.55 -9.26
N ASP A 43 -2.36 -12.57 -8.70
CA ASP A 43 -1.81 -13.41 -7.62
C ASP A 43 -1.40 -12.58 -6.39
N ILE A 44 -2.24 -11.63 -6.01
CA ILE A 44 -2.03 -10.77 -4.85
C ILE A 44 -3.15 -10.94 -3.82
N TYR A 45 -2.81 -10.71 -2.57
CA TYR A 45 -3.78 -10.58 -1.50
C TYR A 45 -4.32 -9.15 -1.47
N ILE A 46 -5.65 -9.02 -1.40
CA ILE A 46 -6.35 -7.75 -1.22
C ILE A 46 -7.11 -7.75 0.11
N GLU A 47 -7.22 -6.58 0.71
CA GLU A 47 -7.98 -6.34 1.93
C GLU A 47 -9.03 -5.27 1.67
N GLN A 48 -10.26 -5.50 2.06
CA GLN A 48 -11.31 -4.50 1.92
C GLN A 48 -10.97 -3.24 2.71
N LEU A 49 -11.01 -2.10 2.04
CA LEU A 49 -10.86 -0.79 2.65
C LEU A 49 -12.17 -0.37 3.31
N GLN A 50 -13.13 0.02 2.51
CA GLN A 50 -14.51 0.36 2.90
C GLN A 50 -15.42 0.49 1.67
N ALA A 51 -16.72 0.66 1.91
CA ALA A 51 -17.67 1.08 0.89
C ALA A 51 -17.75 2.61 0.78
N PHE A 52 -17.84 3.11 -0.45
CA PHE A 52 -18.04 4.52 -0.79
C PHE A 52 -19.43 4.68 -1.39
N THR A 53 -20.28 5.47 -0.73
CA THR A 53 -21.72 5.52 -1.01
C THR A 53 -22.26 6.94 -1.20
N ALA A 54 -21.40 7.93 -1.45
CA ALA A 54 -21.88 9.29 -1.75
C ALA A 54 -22.83 9.26 -2.94
N VAL A 55 -23.89 10.08 -2.90
CA VAL A 55 -24.98 9.99 -3.89
C VAL A 55 -24.53 10.40 -5.28
N ASP A 56 -23.66 11.37 -5.34
CA ASP A 56 -23.17 12.06 -6.54
C ASP A 56 -21.75 11.65 -6.95
N ARG A 57 -21.25 10.52 -6.41
CA ARG A 57 -19.89 10.07 -6.68
C ARG A 57 -19.64 9.67 -8.14
N ASP A 58 -20.67 9.23 -8.85
CA ASP A 58 -20.68 8.93 -10.28
C ASP A 58 -21.76 9.75 -10.98
N PRO A 59 -21.41 10.56 -12.01
CA PRO A 59 -22.38 11.40 -12.69
C PRO A 59 -23.40 10.65 -13.56
N ARG A 60 -23.16 9.36 -13.84
CA ARG A 60 -24.01 8.56 -14.72
C ARG A 60 -25.24 8.01 -14.01
N GLU A 61 -25.04 7.48 -12.80
CA GLU A 61 -26.08 6.79 -12.04
C GLU A 61 -25.69 6.60 -10.57
N ARG A 62 -26.61 6.04 -9.80
CA ARG A 62 -26.36 5.70 -8.39
C ARG A 62 -25.42 4.52 -8.29
N VAL A 63 -24.14 4.80 -8.00
CA VAL A 63 -23.11 3.79 -7.85
C VAL A 63 -22.64 3.70 -6.40
N MET A 64 -22.43 2.49 -5.90
CA MET A 64 -21.71 2.19 -4.67
C MET A 64 -20.43 1.44 -5.02
N THR A 65 -19.32 1.82 -4.42
CA THR A 65 -18.04 1.16 -4.66
C THR A 65 -17.51 0.53 -3.37
N ILE A 66 -17.10 -0.73 -3.47
CA ILE A 66 -16.30 -1.40 -2.44
C ILE A 66 -14.84 -1.29 -2.87
N ALA A 67 -14.05 -0.54 -2.11
CA ALA A 67 -12.64 -0.37 -2.39
C ALA A 67 -11.80 -1.39 -1.63
N PHE A 68 -10.71 -1.83 -2.26
CA PHE A 68 -9.74 -2.76 -1.70
C PHE A 68 -8.34 -2.16 -1.70
N MET A 69 -7.48 -2.66 -0.82
CA MET A 69 -6.06 -2.31 -0.72
C MET A 69 -5.22 -3.56 -0.94
N ALA A 70 -4.09 -3.38 -1.62
CA ALA A 70 -3.04 -4.39 -1.70
C ALA A 70 -1.68 -3.75 -1.43
N PHE A 71 -0.80 -4.49 -0.80
CA PHE A 71 0.60 -4.10 -0.58
C PHE A 71 1.49 -5.03 -1.39
N VAL A 72 2.11 -4.47 -2.42
CA VAL A 72 2.94 -5.24 -3.35
C VAL A 72 4.30 -4.56 -3.52
N ARG A 73 5.31 -5.34 -3.88
CA ARG A 73 6.59 -4.80 -4.33
C ARG A 73 6.48 -4.51 -5.81
N GLN A 74 6.59 -3.24 -6.17
CA GLN A 74 6.46 -2.77 -7.54
C GLN A 74 7.35 -3.56 -8.52
N GLU A 75 8.56 -3.92 -8.10
CA GLU A 75 9.55 -4.61 -8.96
C GLU A 75 9.10 -6.01 -9.39
N LYS A 76 8.11 -6.60 -8.69
CA LYS A 76 7.58 -7.93 -9.02
C LYS A 76 6.52 -7.89 -10.12
N TYR A 77 6.01 -6.71 -10.45
CA TYR A 77 4.87 -6.56 -11.36
C TYR A 77 5.23 -5.62 -12.50
N GLY A 78 5.48 -6.20 -13.69
CA GLY A 78 5.46 -5.46 -14.94
C GLY A 78 4.02 -5.02 -15.23
N VAL A 79 3.75 -3.72 -15.15
CA VAL A 79 2.41 -3.18 -15.40
C VAL A 79 2.21 -3.07 -16.92
N ILE A 80 1.16 -3.74 -17.41
CA ILE A 80 0.75 -3.72 -18.83
C ILE A 80 -0.68 -3.18 -18.85
N ALA A 81 -0.92 -2.12 -19.61
CA ALA A 81 -2.28 -1.62 -19.82
C ALA A 81 -3.11 -2.67 -20.58
N GLY A 82 -4.29 -2.96 -20.06
CA GLY A 82 -5.27 -3.84 -20.72
C GLY A 82 -6.18 -3.10 -21.68
N ASP A 83 -7.18 -3.79 -22.23
CA ASP A 83 -7.99 -3.36 -23.39
C ASP A 83 -8.70 -2.01 -23.19
N ASP A 84 -9.26 -1.73 -22.01
CA ASP A 84 -10.01 -0.49 -21.70
C ASP A 84 -9.15 0.62 -21.08
N ALA A 85 -7.91 0.32 -20.69
CA ALA A 85 -6.96 1.27 -20.14
C ALA A 85 -5.96 1.72 -21.22
N ALA A 86 -5.95 3.01 -21.55
CA ALA A 86 -4.95 3.55 -22.47
C ALA A 86 -3.52 3.41 -21.91
N LYS A 87 -3.36 3.42 -20.58
CA LYS A 87 -2.09 3.27 -19.84
C LYS A 87 -2.36 2.81 -18.41
N ALA A 88 -1.46 2.02 -17.86
CA ALA A 88 -1.38 1.74 -16.42
C ALA A 88 -0.01 2.15 -15.88
N GLN A 89 0.07 2.80 -14.72
CA GLN A 89 1.32 3.35 -14.20
C GLN A 89 1.31 3.49 -12.68
N TRP A 90 2.47 3.28 -12.05
CA TRP A 90 2.70 3.61 -10.66
C TRP A 90 2.97 5.11 -10.48
N PHE A 91 2.34 5.70 -9.47
CA PHE A 91 2.54 7.10 -9.09
C PHE A 91 2.97 7.23 -7.64
N PRO A 92 3.90 8.14 -7.33
CA PRO A 92 4.14 8.53 -5.96
C PRO A 92 2.88 9.16 -5.36
N VAL A 93 2.53 8.77 -4.15
CA VAL A 93 1.28 9.21 -3.49
C VAL A 93 1.25 10.71 -3.19
N ASN A 94 2.42 11.33 -3.06
CA ASN A 94 2.58 12.77 -2.85
C ASN A 94 2.62 13.58 -4.17
N SER A 95 2.52 12.92 -5.32
CA SER A 95 2.54 13.54 -6.65
C SER A 95 1.54 12.87 -7.58
N LEU A 96 0.28 12.79 -7.12
CA LEU A 96 -0.80 12.19 -7.91
C LEU A 96 -1.25 13.13 -9.02
N PRO A 97 -1.57 12.61 -10.21
CA PRO A 97 -2.20 13.37 -11.27
C PRO A 97 -3.65 13.74 -10.91
N GLN A 98 -4.32 14.48 -11.81
CA GLN A 98 -5.76 14.68 -11.69
C GLN A 98 -6.49 13.33 -11.77
N LEU A 99 -7.32 13.06 -10.77
CA LEU A 99 -8.07 11.81 -10.66
C LEU A 99 -9.52 11.98 -11.06
N ALA A 100 -10.08 10.94 -11.67
CA ALA A 100 -11.49 10.83 -11.97
C ALA A 100 -12.31 10.55 -10.70
N PHE A 101 -13.58 10.91 -10.73
CA PHE A 101 -14.56 10.63 -9.66
C PHE A 101 -14.08 11.11 -8.27
N ASP A 102 -14.43 10.37 -7.24
CA ASP A 102 -14.00 10.54 -5.86
C ASP A 102 -12.72 9.73 -5.52
N HIS A 103 -11.95 9.28 -6.52
CA HIS A 103 -10.80 8.41 -6.32
C HIS A 103 -9.71 9.03 -5.44
N LYS A 104 -9.63 10.36 -5.39
CA LYS A 104 -8.75 11.05 -4.43
C LYS A 104 -9.17 10.79 -2.98
N GLU A 105 -10.46 10.75 -2.69
CA GLU A 105 -10.96 10.42 -1.36
C GLU A 105 -10.64 8.96 -1.00
N ILE A 106 -10.84 8.03 -1.92
CA ILE A 106 -10.48 6.61 -1.73
C ILE A 106 -9.02 6.47 -1.35
N ILE A 107 -8.10 7.12 -2.07
CA ILE A 107 -6.66 7.10 -1.76
C ILE A 107 -6.37 7.72 -0.38
N THR A 108 -7.03 8.82 -0.04
CA THR A 108 -6.88 9.46 1.27
C THR A 108 -7.26 8.49 2.41
N ARG A 109 -8.41 7.83 2.29
CA ARG A 109 -8.86 6.82 3.28
C ARG A 109 -7.93 5.61 3.34
N ALA A 110 -7.40 5.18 2.19
CA ALA A 110 -6.40 4.11 2.14
C ALA A 110 -5.11 4.48 2.89
N LEU A 111 -4.62 5.71 2.74
CA LEU A 111 -3.46 6.22 3.47
C LEU A 111 -3.73 6.30 4.99
N ASP A 112 -4.90 6.75 5.39
CA ASP A 112 -5.26 6.81 6.81
C ASP A 112 -5.32 5.40 7.42
N LYS A 113 -5.91 4.42 6.72
CA LYS A 113 -5.90 3.02 7.13
C LYS A 113 -4.48 2.43 7.18
N LEU A 114 -3.63 2.78 6.20
CA LEU A 114 -2.22 2.36 6.19
C LEU A 114 -1.46 2.91 7.40
N ARG A 115 -1.62 4.19 7.73
CA ARG A 115 -1.02 4.82 8.91
C ARG A 115 -1.46 4.14 10.20
N TRP A 116 -2.76 3.86 10.31
CA TRP A 116 -3.30 3.13 11.45
C TRP A 116 -2.66 1.74 11.57
N LYS A 117 -2.63 0.95 10.48
CA LYS A 117 -2.00 -0.37 10.46
C LYS A 117 -0.51 -0.31 10.85
N MET A 118 0.25 0.63 10.30
CA MET A 118 1.66 0.78 10.65
C MET A 118 1.90 1.21 12.10
N THR A 119 0.91 1.77 12.77
CA THR A 119 0.99 2.12 14.19
C THR A 119 0.77 0.91 15.09
N TYR A 120 -0.13 0.00 14.71
CA TYR A 120 -0.61 -1.10 15.55
C TYR A 120 -0.22 -2.50 15.06
N GLU A 121 0.16 -2.63 13.80
CA GLU A 121 0.55 -3.89 13.16
C GLU A 121 1.99 -3.82 12.64
N PRO A 122 2.69 -4.96 12.49
CA PRO A 122 4.08 -5.00 12.01
C PRO A 122 4.18 -4.87 10.48
N LEU A 123 3.23 -4.19 9.84
CA LEU A 123 3.10 -4.12 8.38
C LEU A 123 4.37 -3.64 7.67
N ALA A 124 5.07 -2.66 8.24
CA ALA A 124 6.30 -2.11 7.66
C ALA A 124 7.38 -3.19 7.40
N PHE A 125 7.44 -4.23 8.24
CA PHE A 125 8.42 -5.31 8.08
C PHE A 125 8.08 -6.25 6.93
N HIS A 126 6.79 -6.41 6.59
CA HIS A 126 6.35 -7.19 5.43
C HIS A 126 6.68 -6.51 4.09
N LEU A 127 6.88 -5.19 4.11
CA LEU A 127 7.29 -4.41 2.94
C LEU A 127 8.81 -4.44 2.69
N LEU A 128 9.60 -4.90 3.66
CA LEU A 128 11.05 -5.00 3.59
C LEU A 128 11.52 -6.40 3.16
N ASN A 129 12.81 -6.49 2.83
CA ASN A 129 13.48 -7.78 2.69
C ASN A 129 13.61 -8.45 4.06
N LYS A 130 13.93 -9.75 4.07
CA LYS A 130 14.15 -10.52 5.30
C LYS A 130 15.22 -9.87 6.20
N THR A 131 16.26 -9.30 5.58
CA THR A 131 17.23 -8.44 6.25
C THR A 131 17.15 -7.03 5.69
N PHE A 132 17.22 -6.02 6.55
CA PHE A 132 17.04 -4.61 6.20
C PHE A 132 17.89 -3.70 7.09
N THR A 133 18.12 -2.47 6.65
CA THR A 133 18.71 -1.42 7.50
C THR A 133 17.64 -0.61 8.20
N ILE A 134 17.97 -0.03 9.36
CA ILE A 134 17.05 0.91 10.05
C ILE A 134 16.72 2.11 9.15
N SER A 135 17.62 2.53 8.29
CA SER A 135 17.37 3.63 7.35
C SER A 135 16.29 3.28 6.31
N GLN A 136 16.26 2.03 5.81
CA GLN A 136 15.18 1.58 4.91
C GLN A 136 13.83 1.59 5.62
N LEU A 137 13.78 1.09 6.85
CA LEU A 137 12.57 1.11 7.65
C LEU A 137 12.12 2.55 7.96
N GLN A 138 13.06 3.44 8.32
CA GLN A 138 12.78 4.86 8.54
C GLN A 138 12.16 5.53 7.32
N THR A 139 12.70 5.25 6.12
CA THR A 139 12.16 5.79 4.86
C THR A 139 10.69 5.39 4.65
N ILE A 140 10.32 4.13 4.93
CA ILE A 140 8.92 3.68 4.83
C ILE A 140 8.03 4.48 5.78
N TYR A 141 8.45 4.62 7.05
CA TYR A 141 7.69 5.42 8.02
C TYR A 141 7.58 6.89 7.60
N GLU A 142 8.67 7.50 7.14
CA GLU A 142 8.67 8.91 6.71
C GLU A 142 7.74 9.15 5.53
N VAL A 143 7.72 8.23 4.55
CA VAL A 143 6.83 8.31 3.38
C VAL A 143 5.35 8.17 3.80
N VAL A 144 5.03 7.17 4.63
CA VAL A 144 3.63 6.89 5.00
C VAL A 144 3.05 7.97 5.91
N PHE A 145 3.84 8.45 6.87
CA PHE A 145 3.39 9.47 7.83
C PHE A 145 3.58 10.91 7.33
N ASP A 146 4.18 11.09 6.14
CA ASP A 146 4.54 12.39 5.58
C ASP A 146 5.29 13.26 6.60
N LYS A 147 6.28 12.67 7.29
CA LYS A 147 6.99 13.28 8.41
C LYS A 147 8.44 12.82 8.46
N ARG A 148 9.36 13.74 8.73
CA ARG A 148 10.75 13.41 9.00
C ARG A 148 10.94 12.99 10.46
N PHE A 149 11.73 11.95 10.68
CA PHE A 149 12.10 11.47 12.00
C PHE A 149 13.58 11.72 12.25
N ASP A 150 13.92 12.12 13.49
CA ASP A 150 15.32 12.17 13.91
C ASP A 150 15.92 10.76 13.89
N ARG A 151 17.02 10.61 13.16
CA ARG A 151 17.65 9.32 12.91
C ARG A 151 18.08 8.59 14.19
N ARG A 152 18.62 9.32 15.18
CA ARG A 152 19.09 8.72 16.44
C ARG A 152 17.93 8.23 17.28
N ASN A 153 16.92 9.07 17.44
CA ASN A 153 15.73 8.74 18.22
C ASN A 153 14.95 7.59 17.57
N PHE A 154 14.80 7.60 16.24
CA PHE A 154 14.16 6.52 15.49
C PHE A 154 14.89 5.20 15.69
N HIS A 155 16.21 5.19 15.50
CA HIS A 155 17.06 4.00 15.71
C HIS A 155 16.93 3.49 17.15
N LYS A 156 17.12 4.38 18.15
CA LYS A 156 17.02 4.02 19.57
C LYS A 156 15.66 3.41 19.93
N LYS A 157 14.57 4.04 19.44
CA LYS A 157 13.22 3.56 19.69
C LYS A 157 13.00 2.16 19.10
N LEU A 158 13.41 1.95 17.85
CA LEU A 158 13.21 0.66 17.18
C LEU A 158 14.02 -0.46 17.82
N THR A 159 15.29 -0.23 18.12
CA THR A 159 16.14 -1.25 18.76
C THR A 159 15.72 -1.58 20.18
N SER A 160 15.03 -0.65 20.89
CA SER A 160 14.48 -0.91 22.22
C SER A 160 13.21 -1.76 22.20
N LEU A 161 12.59 -2.03 21.05
CA LEU A 161 11.37 -2.84 20.94
C LEU A 161 11.61 -4.33 21.19
N GLY A 162 12.87 -4.78 21.08
CA GLY A 162 13.28 -6.16 21.38
C GLY A 162 13.01 -7.19 20.30
N TYR A 163 12.21 -6.89 19.28
CA TYR A 163 11.90 -7.77 18.16
C TYR A 163 12.58 -7.37 16.83
N ILE A 164 13.42 -6.34 16.85
CA ILE A 164 14.31 -5.96 15.76
C ILE A 164 15.72 -6.38 16.14
N ILE A 165 16.19 -7.45 15.53
CA ILE A 165 17.43 -8.13 15.93
C ILE A 165 18.55 -7.79 14.96
N PRO A 166 19.73 -7.29 15.42
CA PRO A 166 20.85 -7.11 14.54
C PRO A 166 21.36 -8.47 14.04
N THR A 167 21.80 -8.52 12.80
CA THR A 167 22.47 -9.68 12.21
C THR A 167 23.98 -9.47 12.20
N GLU A 168 24.74 -10.55 11.96
CA GLU A 168 26.19 -10.45 11.76
C GLU A 168 26.54 -9.86 10.38
N GLU A 169 25.57 -9.81 9.47
CA GLU A 169 25.75 -9.28 8.13
C GLU A 169 25.71 -7.76 8.10
N GLN A 170 26.48 -7.19 7.16
CA GLN A 170 26.54 -5.75 6.92
C GLN A 170 26.26 -5.46 5.46
N GLN A 171 25.48 -4.42 5.20
CA GLN A 171 25.30 -3.90 3.85
C GLN A 171 26.50 -3.00 3.49
N LYS A 172 27.22 -3.35 2.43
CA LYS A 172 28.26 -2.49 1.86
C LYS A 172 27.61 -1.23 1.27
N THR A 173 28.05 -0.08 1.71
CA THR A 173 27.59 1.23 1.22
C THR A 173 28.82 2.08 0.86
N ILE A 174 28.61 3.17 0.11
CA ILE A 174 29.63 4.20 -0.10
C ILE A 174 29.85 4.89 1.26
N GLY A 175 30.81 4.42 2.06
CA GLY A 175 31.10 4.90 3.41
C GLY A 175 31.11 3.78 4.45
N ARG A 176 30.69 4.08 5.70
CA ARG A 176 30.67 3.07 6.77
C ARG A 176 29.58 2.02 6.50
N PRO A 177 29.94 0.72 6.56
CA PRO A 177 28.95 -0.36 6.42
C PRO A 177 27.79 -0.21 7.39
N SER A 178 26.58 -0.52 6.92
CA SER A 178 25.37 -0.45 7.73
C SER A 178 25.01 -1.83 8.28
N THR A 179 24.73 -1.92 9.58
CA THR A 179 24.22 -3.14 10.20
C THR A 179 22.88 -3.52 9.58
N LEU A 180 22.75 -4.79 9.23
CA LEU A 180 21.47 -5.38 8.83
C LEU A 180 20.73 -5.91 10.04
N TYR A 181 19.41 -5.82 9.99
CA TYR A 181 18.49 -6.26 11.04
C TYR A 181 17.48 -7.21 10.44
N THR A 182 16.92 -8.06 11.28
CA THR A 182 15.78 -8.93 10.95
C THR A 182 14.63 -8.67 11.91
N PHE A 183 13.40 -8.94 11.46
CA PHE A 183 12.20 -8.89 12.27
C PHE A 183 11.92 -10.26 12.89
N ASP A 184 11.85 -10.33 14.22
CA ASP A 184 11.49 -11.53 14.97
C ASP A 184 9.98 -11.50 15.27
N GLU A 185 9.21 -12.18 14.43
CA GLU A 185 7.75 -12.21 14.54
C GLU A 185 7.27 -12.87 15.84
N ARG A 186 7.99 -13.89 16.36
CA ARG A 186 7.63 -14.54 17.63
C ARG A 186 7.74 -13.56 18.78
N LYS A 187 8.87 -12.87 18.88
CA LYS A 187 9.06 -11.84 19.92
C LYS A 187 8.09 -10.68 19.79
N TYR A 188 7.74 -10.30 18.56
CA TYR A 188 6.71 -9.30 18.34
C TYR A 188 5.36 -9.73 18.94
N ARG A 189 4.93 -10.97 18.69
CA ARG A 189 3.67 -11.51 19.25
C ARG A 189 3.70 -11.55 20.77
N GLU A 190 4.79 -12.00 21.37
CA GLU A 190 4.98 -12.01 22.84
C GLU A 190 4.85 -10.58 23.44
N VAL A 191 5.44 -9.58 22.79
CA VAL A 191 5.36 -8.17 23.22
C VAL A 191 3.95 -7.60 22.99
N ALA A 192 3.29 -7.95 21.88
CA ALA A 192 1.95 -7.48 21.55
C ALA A 192 0.90 -8.06 22.51
N GLU A 193 0.98 -9.37 22.83
CA GLU A 193 0.11 -10.01 23.81
C GLU A 193 0.24 -9.40 25.21
N ASN A 194 1.46 -9.07 25.64
CA ASN A 194 1.72 -8.39 26.91
C ASN A 194 1.21 -6.93 26.95
N ARG A 195 0.94 -6.31 25.79
CA ARG A 195 0.33 -4.96 25.70
C ARG A 195 -1.21 -5.00 25.74
N ASN A 196 -1.81 -6.13 25.35
CA ASN A 196 -3.26 -6.33 25.29
C ASN A 196 -3.80 -6.91 26.62
N ILE A 197 -3.42 -6.35 27.77
CA ILE A 197 -3.93 -6.77 29.09
C ILE A 197 -5.29 -6.08 29.42
N PHE A 198 -6.04 -5.62 28.42
CA PHE A 198 -7.47 -5.23 28.57
C PHE A 198 -8.23 -5.54 27.29
#